data_840095fb3784c403911cc4ae39104f38
#
_entry.id   840095fb3784c403911cc4ae39104f38
#
_cell.length_a   1.000
_cell.length_b   1.000
_cell.length_c   1.000
_cell.angle_alpha   90.00
_cell.angle_beta   90.00
_cell.angle_gamma   90.00
#
_symmetry.space_group_name_H-M   'P 1'
#
loop_
_entity.id
_entity.type
_entity.pdbx_description
1 polymer ?
#
loop_
_entity_poly.entity_id
_entity_poly.type
_entity_poly.pdbx_seq_one_letter_code
_entity_poly.pdbx_strand_id
1 'polypeptide(L)'
;MGNYIICAKEIHSGTSIDDIENPLEVTEIATELVITRLYCLMMLNDGTISKTDTIVTTSERKCLYENIFDNVIDWNTYTSLKASWRWKHMGNEVIDLLSPSTFKSLSSGQVKDRLIPYLPFYQNWDRDKNNIQDIHFSSLKEYDVSNKFICLLIRTRSAWPEKNLSKEYWKKLIKILEDQNIKVFVFGKETEEYATKKTEYVKNFRDWCSIVNHSNCKQIISTITGGVYPAFICGTDKINLVIIDNLNLVKEYGYDPSWYNDCINFTNVNKNII
;
A
#
# COMPACT_ATOMS: atom_id res chain seq x y z
N MET A 1 -13.47 17.77 21.89
CA MET A 1 -13.55 18.10 20.47
C MET A 1 -12.34 17.43 19.83
N GLY A 2 -12.53 16.65 18.81
CA GLY A 2 -11.44 15.96 18.11
C GLY A 2 -11.42 16.40 16.66
N ASN A 3 -10.24 16.41 16.05
CA ASN A 3 -10.09 16.64 14.62
C ASN A 3 -10.45 15.37 13.86
N TYR A 4 -10.95 15.54 12.64
CA TYR A 4 -11.09 14.47 11.67
C TYR A 4 -10.03 14.65 10.58
N ILE A 5 -9.17 13.64 10.41
CA ILE A 5 -8.04 13.69 9.51
C ILE A 5 -8.32 12.73 8.35
N ILE A 6 -8.54 13.27 7.16
CA ILE A 6 -8.86 12.50 5.98
C ILE A 6 -7.57 12.07 5.29
N CYS A 7 -7.28 10.77 5.34
CA CYS A 7 -6.10 10.14 4.74
C CYS A 7 -6.42 9.41 3.43
N ALA A 8 -7.65 8.87 3.31
CA ALA A 8 -8.14 8.23 2.10
C ALA A 8 -9.66 8.38 1.98
N LYS A 9 -10.16 8.32 0.74
CA LYS A 9 -11.59 8.35 0.39
C LYS A 9 -11.92 7.05 -0.36
N GLU A 10 -13.09 6.48 -0.12
CA GLU A 10 -13.59 5.36 -0.92
C GLU A 10 -14.18 5.88 -2.22
N ILE A 11 -13.91 5.14 -3.31
CA ILE A 11 -14.59 5.35 -4.58
C ILE A 11 -15.96 4.68 -4.47
N HIS A 12 -17.02 5.37 -4.86
CA HIS A 12 -18.33 4.74 -4.96
C HIS A 12 -18.28 3.55 -5.93
N SER A 13 -18.92 2.45 -5.54
CA SER A 13 -19.04 1.27 -6.38
C SER A 13 -19.62 1.66 -7.76
N GLY A 14 -18.87 1.40 -8.81
CA GLY A 14 -19.27 1.71 -10.19
C GLY A 14 -18.53 2.90 -10.82
N THR A 15 -17.75 3.68 -10.06
CA THR A 15 -16.88 4.71 -10.63
C THR A 15 -15.53 4.08 -10.94
N SER A 16 -15.10 4.10 -12.20
CA SER A 16 -13.73 3.72 -12.56
C SER A 16 -12.76 4.79 -12.05
N ILE A 17 -11.56 4.36 -11.66
CA ILE A 17 -10.47 5.29 -11.34
C ILE A 17 -10.12 6.16 -12.55
N ASP A 18 -10.38 5.64 -13.75
CA ASP A 18 -10.14 6.30 -15.03
C ASP A 18 -11.18 7.41 -15.32
N ASP A 19 -12.34 7.37 -14.62
CA ASP A 19 -13.43 8.35 -14.75
C ASP A 19 -13.29 9.52 -13.77
N ILE A 20 -12.26 9.52 -12.95
CA ILE A 20 -12.03 10.56 -11.93
C ILE A 20 -11.17 11.65 -12.55
N GLU A 21 -11.76 12.83 -12.77
CA GLU A 21 -11.06 14.01 -13.31
C GLU A 21 -9.81 14.41 -12.48
N ASN A 22 -9.80 14.05 -11.21
CA ASN A 22 -8.67 14.31 -10.32
C ASN A 22 -8.26 13.03 -9.56
N PRO A 23 -7.27 12.26 -10.05
CA PRO A 23 -6.78 11.04 -9.38
C PRO A 23 -6.29 11.28 -7.94
N LEU A 24 -6.04 12.54 -7.56
CA LEU A 24 -5.65 12.93 -6.20
C LEU A 24 -6.83 12.92 -5.21
N GLU A 25 -8.08 12.91 -5.69
CA GLU A 25 -9.26 12.80 -4.83
C GLU A 25 -9.49 11.37 -4.35
N VAL A 26 -8.85 10.41 -5.01
CA VAL A 26 -8.92 9.01 -4.63
C VAL A 26 -7.52 8.54 -4.31
N THR A 27 -7.28 8.28 -3.06
CA THR A 27 -5.94 7.87 -2.62
C THR A 27 -5.62 6.50 -3.15
N GLU A 28 -4.74 6.43 -4.13
CA GLU A 28 -4.05 5.17 -4.41
C GLU A 28 -3.34 4.69 -3.14
N ILE A 29 -3.28 3.38 -2.96
CA ILE A 29 -2.63 2.79 -1.79
C ILE A 29 -1.19 3.27 -1.60
N ALA A 30 -0.48 3.50 -2.71
CA ALA A 30 0.86 4.08 -2.69
C ALA A 30 0.86 5.49 -2.07
N THR A 31 -0.05 6.34 -2.51
CA THR A 31 -0.17 7.72 -2.02
C THR A 31 -0.49 7.74 -0.53
N GLU A 32 -1.38 6.88 -0.07
CA GLU A 32 -1.70 6.81 1.35
C GLU A 32 -0.51 6.36 2.18
N LEU A 33 0.18 5.29 1.77
CA LEU A 33 1.31 4.75 2.52
C LEU A 33 2.53 5.66 2.54
N VAL A 34 2.79 6.37 1.43
CA VAL A 34 4.02 7.13 1.20
C VAL A 34 3.86 8.62 1.50
N ILE A 35 2.63 9.14 1.49
CA ILE A 35 2.37 10.56 1.70
C ILE A 35 1.46 10.79 2.90
N THR A 36 0.17 10.44 2.80
CA THR A 36 -0.81 10.86 3.80
C THR A 36 -0.59 10.21 5.15
N ARG A 37 -0.26 8.92 5.21
CA ARG A 37 0.07 8.23 6.45
C ARG A 37 1.34 8.80 7.10
N LEU A 38 2.39 9.00 6.32
CA LEU A 38 3.64 9.55 6.83
C LEU A 38 3.45 10.98 7.36
N TYR A 39 2.63 11.78 6.68
CA TYR A 39 2.31 13.12 7.14
C TYR A 39 1.50 13.10 8.44
N CYS A 40 0.56 12.16 8.57
CA CYS A 40 -0.12 11.93 9.85
C CYS A 40 0.86 11.60 10.98
N LEU A 41 1.81 10.70 10.74
CA LEU A 41 2.83 10.35 11.74
C LEU A 41 3.69 11.56 12.11
N MET A 42 4.07 12.38 11.13
CA MET A 42 4.81 13.59 11.35
C MET A 42 4.01 14.60 12.22
N MET A 43 2.73 14.83 11.87
CA MET A 43 1.84 15.71 12.64
C MET A 43 1.60 15.19 14.06
N LEU A 44 1.56 13.89 14.25
CA LEU A 44 1.45 13.26 15.57
C LEU A 44 2.72 13.51 16.38
N ASN A 45 3.90 13.35 15.76
CA ASN A 45 5.18 13.52 16.43
C ASN A 45 5.47 14.99 16.81
N ASP A 46 5.01 15.94 16.00
CA ASP A 46 5.18 17.37 16.31
C ASP A 46 4.04 17.98 17.17
N GLY A 47 3.06 17.14 17.53
CA GLY A 47 1.94 17.53 18.39
C GLY A 47 0.84 18.36 17.71
N THR A 48 0.87 18.46 16.38
CA THR A 48 -0.20 19.13 15.59
C THR A 48 -1.52 18.38 15.70
N ILE A 49 -1.45 17.04 15.79
CA ILE A 49 -2.58 16.14 16.05
C ILE A 49 -2.29 15.23 17.23
N SER A 50 -3.32 14.59 17.77
CA SER A 50 -3.22 13.68 18.91
C SER A 50 -3.71 12.26 18.54
N LYS A 51 -3.37 11.26 19.37
CA LYS A 51 -3.89 9.90 19.21
C LYS A 51 -5.40 9.81 19.37
N THR A 52 -6.01 10.77 20.04
CA THR A 52 -7.47 10.85 20.24
C THR A 52 -8.22 11.47 19.06
N ASP A 53 -7.51 12.06 18.09
CA ASP A 53 -8.11 12.52 16.86
C ASP A 53 -8.58 11.33 16.00
N THR A 54 -9.55 11.56 15.14
CA THR A 54 -10.18 10.50 14.34
C THR A 54 -9.56 10.45 12.94
N ILE A 55 -8.97 9.34 12.60
CA ILE A 55 -8.50 9.07 11.24
C ILE A 55 -9.65 8.57 10.36
N VAL A 56 -9.74 9.12 9.16
CA VAL A 56 -10.69 8.70 8.12
C VAL A 56 -9.90 8.10 6.96
N THR A 57 -10.15 6.83 6.66
CA THR A 57 -9.51 6.10 5.58
C THR A 57 -10.50 5.18 4.87
N THR A 58 -10.06 4.24 4.06
CA THR A 58 -10.95 3.21 3.48
C THR A 58 -11.14 2.06 4.48
N SER A 59 -12.25 1.32 4.34
CA SER A 59 -12.57 0.17 5.21
C SER A 59 -11.45 -0.86 5.24
N GLU A 60 -10.81 -1.12 4.09
CA GLU A 60 -9.75 -2.11 3.94
C GLU A 60 -8.42 -1.68 4.57
N ARG A 61 -8.19 -0.36 4.73
CA ARG A 61 -6.89 0.20 5.13
C ARG A 61 -6.82 0.69 6.57
N LYS A 62 -7.88 0.51 7.35
CA LYS A 62 -7.91 0.89 8.76
C LYS A 62 -6.76 0.32 9.57
N CYS A 63 -6.31 -0.90 9.20
CA CYS A 63 -5.17 -1.56 9.84
C CYS A 63 -3.87 -0.74 9.82
N LEU A 64 -3.73 0.23 8.91
CA LEU A 64 -2.58 1.13 8.84
C LEU A 64 -2.51 2.12 10.00
N TYR A 65 -3.59 2.32 10.73
CA TYR A 65 -3.73 3.37 11.75
C TYR A 65 -4.21 2.86 13.11
N GLU A 66 -4.85 1.70 13.16
CA GLU A 66 -5.54 1.17 14.36
C GLU A 66 -4.62 0.95 15.57
N ASN A 67 -3.31 0.78 15.38
CA ASN A 67 -2.35 0.70 16.49
C ASN A 67 -1.77 2.05 16.90
N ILE A 68 -2.05 3.10 16.13
CA ILE A 68 -1.49 4.44 16.33
C ILE A 68 -2.53 5.37 16.96
N PHE A 69 -3.76 5.31 16.46
CA PHE A 69 -4.85 6.20 16.83
C PHE A 69 -5.98 5.43 17.51
N ASP A 70 -6.58 6.06 18.51
CA ASP A 70 -7.69 5.49 19.28
C ASP A 70 -8.98 5.38 18.45
N ASN A 71 -9.13 6.25 17.44
CA ASN A 71 -10.32 6.33 16.60
C ASN A 71 -9.96 6.25 15.11
N VAL A 72 -10.32 5.16 14.47
CA VAL A 72 -10.14 4.96 13.03
C VAL A 72 -11.46 4.54 12.41
N ILE A 73 -12.01 5.36 11.53
CA ILE A 73 -13.27 5.11 10.84
C ILE A 73 -13.09 5.04 9.32
N ASP A 74 -13.99 4.36 8.65
CA ASP A 74 -14.04 4.35 7.20
C ASP A 74 -14.75 5.58 6.63
N TRP A 75 -14.54 5.82 5.33
CA TRP A 75 -15.10 6.95 4.60
C TRP A 75 -16.63 6.98 4.64
N ASN A 76 -17.29 5.82 4.57
CA ASN A 76 -18.75 5.74 4.57
C ASN A 76 -19.31 6.12 5.95
N THR A 77 -18.67 5.66 7.02
CA THR A 77 -18.99 6.08 8.39
C THR A 77 -18.82 7.58 8.56
N TYR A 78 -17.70 8.15 8.07
CA TYR A 78 -17.44 9.59 8.13
C TYR A 78 -18.50 10.40 7.40
N THR A 79 -18.83 10.03 6.15
CA THR A 79 -19.83 10.75 5.35
C THR A 79 -21.21 10.70 5.98
N SER A 80 -21.58 9.56 6.56
CA SER A 80 -22.83 9.40 7.32
C SER A 80 -22.88 10.28 8.56
N LEU A 81 -21.78 10.35 9.32
CA LEU A 81 -21.66 11.26 10.48
C LEU A 81 -21.77 12.72 10.05
N LYS A 82 -21.06 13.11 9.00
CA LYS A 82 -21.07 14.48 8.47
C LYS A 82 -22.46 14.92 8.02
N ALA A 83 -23.26 14.01 7.49
CA ALA A 83 -24.65 14.27 7.12
C ALA A 83 -25.59 14.41 8.33
N SER A 84 -25.20 13.98 9.50
CA SER A 84 -26.02 13.97 10.70
C SER A 84 -26.20 15.36 11.31
N TRP A 85 -27.35 15.57 11.99
CA TRP A 85 -27.60 16.78 12.75
C TRP A 85 -26.53 17.02 13.86
N ARG A 86 -26.04 15.98 14.48
CA ARG A 86 -25.02 16.09 15.55
C ARG A 86 -23.75 16.74 15.06
N TRP A 87 -23.30 16.43 13.83
CA TRP A 87 -22.10 16.99 13.25
C TRP A 87 -22.07 18.53 13.28
N LYS A 88 -23.19 19.14 12.92
CA LYS A 88 -23.32 20.61 12.82
C LYS A 88 -23.14 21.33 14.17
N HIS A 89 -23.31 20.62 15.28
CA HIS A 89 -23.29 21.18 16.63
C HIS A 89 -22.06 20.77 17.46
N MET A 90 -21.16 19.94 16.92
CA MET A 90 -20.01 19.43 17.68
C MET A 90 -18.73 20.27 17.53
N GLY A 91 -18.71 21.30 16.66
CA GLY A 91 -17.51 22.12 16.43
C GLY A 91 -16.30 21.28 15.97
N ASN A 92 -16.55 20.28 15.13
CA ASN A 92 -15.49 19.41 14.61
C ASN A 92 -14.63 20.16 13.59
N GLU A 93 -13.34 20.02 13.69
CA GLU A 93 -12.39 20.45 12.67
C GLU A 93 -12.05 19.30 11.72
N VAL A 94 -11.85 19.63 10.45
CA VAL A 94 -11.51 18.65 9.42
C VAL A 94 -10.20 19.02 8.75
N ILE A 95 -9.23 18.13 8.82
CA ILE A 95 -7.94 18.24 8.11
C ILE A 95 -8.02 17.30 6.91
N ASP A 96 -8.31 17.83 5.73
CA ASP A 96 -8.38 17.04 4.49
C ASP A 96 -7.02 16.99 3.81
N LEU A 97 -6.26 15.91 4.03
CA LEU A 97 -4.92 15.71 3.45
C LEU A 97 -4.97 15.47 1.94
N LEU A 98 -6.16 15.20 1.40
CA LEU A 98 -6.38 14.98 -0.03
C LEU A 98 -6.88 16.23 -0.75
N SER A 99 -7.13 17.33 -0.04
CA SER A 99 -7.50 18.58 -0.70
C SER A 99 -6.36 19.03 -1.65
N PRO A 100 -6.69 19.54 -2.85
CA PRO A 100 -5.67 19.94 -3.83
C PRO A 100 -4.62 20.90 -3.28
N SER A 101 -5.02 21.83 -2.40
CA SER A 101 -4.12 22.78 -1.74
C SER A 101 -3.17 22.09 -0.76
N THR A 102 -3.71 21.20 0.08
CA THR A 102 -2.91 20.45 1.05
C THR A 102 -1.95 19.49 0.32
N PHE A 103 -2.45 18.73 -0.64
CA PHE A 103 -1.64 17.78 -1.41
C PHE A 103 -0.51 18.48 -2.18
N LYS A 104 -0.76 19.63 -2.79
CA LYS A 104 0.28 20.45 -3.43
C LYS A 104 1.34 20.90 -2.44
N SER A 105 0.94 21.27 -1.22
CA SER A 105 1.87 21.60 -0.14
C SER A 105 2.71 20.40 0.27
N LEU A 106 2.07 19.22 0.45
CA LEU A 106 2.74 17.96 0.80
C LEU A 106 3.75 17.50 -0.24
N SER A 107 3.47 17.73 -1.52
CA SER A 107 4.36 17.41 -2.63
C SER A 107 5.42 18.48 -2.89
N SER A 108 5.40 19.61 -2.15
CA SER A 108 6.44 20.64 -2.25
C SER A 108 7.77 20.11 -1.72
N GLY A 109 8.89 20.60 -2.27
CA GLY A 109 10.24 20.13 -1.91
C GLY A 109 10.51 20.15 -0.40
N GLN A 110 10.07 21.19 0.31
CA GLN A 110 10.30 21.32 1.76
C GLN A 110 9.60 20.24 2.59
N VAL A 111 8.38 19.84 2.23
CA VAL A 111 7.66 18.76 2.93
C VAL A 111 8.21 17.41 2.51
N LYS A 112 8.53 17.23 1.22
CA LYS A 112 9.16 16.01 0.72
C LYS A 112 10.46 15.71 1.48
N ASP A 113 11.32 16.68 1.66
CA ASP A 113 12.57 16.53 2.40
C ASP A 113 12.34 16.12 3.88
N ARG A 114 11.28 16.63 4.50
CA ARG A 114 10.89 16.22 5.85
C ARG A 114 10.31 14.81 5.93
N LEU A 115 9.73 14.31 4.85
CA LEU A 115 9.18 12.95 4.78
C LEU A 115 10.25 11.90 4.44
N ILE A 116 11.38 12.28 3.83
CA ILE A 116 12.45 11.35 3.45
C ILE A 116 12.87 10.41 4.59
N PRO A 117 13.07 10.87 5.85
CA PRO A 117 13.43 9.99 6.96
C PRO A 117 12.40 8.89 7.28
N TYR A 118 11.15 9.08 6.83
CA TYR A 118 10.05 8.14 7.05
C TYR A 118 9.78 7.24 5.85
N LEU A 119 10.52 7.41 4.74
CA LEU A 119 10.32 6.62 3.51
C LEU A 119 11.17 5.35 3.55
N PRO A 120 10.57 4.15 3.71
CA PRO A 120 11.30 2.91 4.02
C PRO A 120 12.19 2.39 2.89
N PHE A 121 12.18 3.02 1.73
CA PHE A 121 12.97 2.62 0.57
C PHE A 121 14.14 3.55 0.26
N TYR A 122 14.30 4.66 0.98
CA TYR A 122 15.46 5.52 0.80
C TYR A 122 16.66 5.02 1.63
N GLN A 123 17.88 5.21 1.11
CA GLN A 123 19.12 4.77 1.75
C GLN A 123 19.33 5.29 3.18
N ASN A 124 18.72 6.44 3.51
CA ASN A 124 18.78 7.07 4.83
C ASN A 124 17.55 6.81 5.69
N TRP A 125 16.83 5.72 5.43
CA TRP A 125 15.67 5.36 6.22
C TRP A 125 16.02 5.07 7.68
N ASP A 126 15.37 5.76 8.57
CA ASP A 126 15.46 5.53 10.01
C ASP A 126 14.32 4.61 10.45
N ARG A 127 14.67 3.37 10.73
CA ARG A 127 13.71 2.32 11.11
C ARG A 127 13.00 2.66 12.42
N ASP A 128 13.63 3.37 13.34
CA ASP A 128 13.06 3.72 14.64
C ASP A 128 12.02 4.84 14.52
N LYS A 129 12.16 5.70 13.50
CA LYS A 129 11.17 6.74 13.19
C LYS A 129 9.95 6.20 12.43
N ASN A 130 10.11 5.08 11.74
CA ASN A 130 9.07 4.44 10.96
C ASN A 130 8.62 3.17 11.68
N ASN A 131 7.83 3.35 12.73
CA ASN A 131 7.46 2.27 13.64
C ASN A 131 6.60 1.23 12.90
N ILE A 132 7.26 0.16 12.42
CA ILE A 132 6.66 -0.94 11.65
C ILE A 132 5.59 -1.66 12.47
N GLN A 133 5.72 -1.63 13.80
CA GLN A 133 4.78 -2.25 14.74
C GLN A 133 3.42 -1.56 14.78
N ASP A 134 3.28 -0.43 14.08
CA ASP A 134 2.03 0.35 14.07
C ASP A 134 0.96 -0.19 13.14
N ILE A 135 1.27 -1.21 12.32
CA ILE A 135 0.25 -1.87 11.48
C ILE A 135 -0.45 -2.97 12.28
N HIS A 136 -1.77 -2.94 12.26
CA HIS A 136 -2.58 -3.97 12.91
C HIS A 136 -2.67 -5.23 12.04
N PHE A 137 -1.85 -6.23 12.33
CA PHE A 137 -1.81 -7.50 11.61
C PHE A 137 -2.98 -8.43 11.98
N SER A 138 -3.43 -9.23 11.02
CA SER A 138 -4.40 -10.30 11.25
C SER A 138 -3.73 -11.55 11.81
N SER A 139 -4.52 -12.46 12.38
CA SER A 139 -4.01 -13.69 12.98
C SER A 139 -3.58 -14.77 11.98
N LEU A 140 -3.83 -14.59 10.69
CA LEU A 140 -3.53 -15.51 9.58
C LEU A 140 -4.02 -16.97 9.76
N LYS A 141 -5.03 -17.21 10.63
CA LYS A 141 -5.54 -18.56 10.91
C LYS A 141 -6.13 -19.26 9.69
N GLU A 142 -6.56 -18.50 8.69
CA GLU A 142 -7.17 -19.03 7.46
C GLU A 142 -6.12 -19.42 6.40
N TYR A 143 -4.83 -19.14 6.65
CA TYR A 143 -3.76 -19.34 5.69
C TYR A 143 -2.70 -20.31 6.22
N ASP A 144 -2.25 -21.23 5.37
CA ASP A 144 -1.12 -22.11 5.72
C ASP A 144 0.21 -21.38 5.52
N VAL A 145 0.68 -20.74 6.59
CA VAL A 145 1.96 -20.02 6.66
C VAL A 145 3.05 -20.81 7.42
N SER A 146 2.84 -22.13 7.64
CA SER A 146 3.75 -22.97 8.43
C SER A 146 5.13 -23.17 7.77
N ASN A 147 5.18 -23.18 6.45
CA ASN A 147 6.38 -23.35 5.65
C ASN A 147 6.83 -22.05 4.99
N LYS A 148 8.06 -22.04 4.46
CA LYS A 148 8.57 -20.94 3.63
C LYS A 148 7.70 -20.78 2.38
N PHE A 149 7.40 -19.53 2.03
CA PHE A 149 6.55 -19.19 0.89
C PHE A 149 7.03 -17.93 0.14
N ILE A 150 6.50 -17.76 -1.04
CA ILE A 150 6.68 -16.57 -1.90
C ILE A 150 5.35 -15.89 -2.10
N CYS A 151 5.36 -14.56 -2.09
CA CYS A 151 4.20 -13.74 -2.39
C CYS A 151 4.28 -13.19 -3.82
N LEU A 152 3.18 -13.26 -4.54
CA LEU A 152 3.02 -12.66 -5.86
C LEU A 152 1.98 -11.55 -5.80
N LEU A 153 2.39 -10.33 -6.09
CA LEU A 153 1.47 -9.22 -6.26
C LEU A 153 1.22 -9.00 -7.75
N ILE A 154 0.07 -9.47 -8.21
CA ILE A 154 -0.31 -9.46 -9.62
C ILE A 154 -1.12 -8.20 -9.93
N ARG A 155 -0.64 -7.42 -10.89
CA ARG A 155 -1.30 -6.23 -11.36
C ARG A 155 -2.09 -6.53 -12.64
N THR A 156 -3.39 -6.16 -12.62
CA THR A 156 -4.34 -6.40 -13.74
C THR A 156 -5.09 -5.11 -14.14
N ARG A 157 -4.58 -3.93 -13.75
CA ARG A 157 -5.28 -2.66 -13.97
C ARG A 157 -5.25 -2.23 -15.43
N SER A 158 -6.35 -1.62 -15.90
CA SER A 158 -6.45 -0.93 -17.21
C SER A 158 -5.59 0.34 -17.27
N ALA A 159 -5.51 1.09 -16.16
CA ALA A 159 -4.62 2.23 -16.06
C ALA A 159 -3.14 1.79 -16.09
N TRP A 160 -2.36 2.37 -16.99
CA TRP A 160 -0.96 1.99 -17.28
C TRP A 160 -0.80 0.49 -17.55
N PRO A 161 -1.44 -0.03 -18.63
CA PRO A 161 -1.43 -1.46 -18.96
C PRO A 161 -0.03 -1.98 -19.27
N GLU A 162 0.89 -1.12 -19.65
CA GLU A 162 2.30 -1.45 -19.89
C GLU A 162 3.02 -1.96 -18.64
N LYS A 163 2.49 -1.69 -17.45
CA LYS A 163 2.99 -2.23 -16.17
C LYS A 163 2.46 -3.63 -15.85
N ASN A 164 1.50 -4.14 -16.61
CA ASN A 164 0.97 -5.48 -16.39
C ASN A 164 1.82 -6.52 -17.12
N LEU A 165 2.14 -7.61 -16.45
CA LEU A 165 2.61 -8.82 -17.13
C LEU A 165 1.43 -9.63 -17.65
N SER A 166 1.67 -10.44 -18.70
CA SER A 166 0.63 -11.28 -19.26
C SER A 166 0.14 -12.34 -18.25
N LYS A 167 -1.10 -12.79 -18.45
CA LYS A 167 -1.67 -13.85 -17.63
C LYS A 167 -0.87 -15.15 -17.76
N GLU A 168 -0.38 -15.43 -18.96
CA GLU A 168 0.45 -16.59 -19.28
C GLU A 168 1.77 -16.55 -18.51
N TYR A 169 2.38 -15.37 -18.39
CA TYR A 169 3.60 -15.21 -17.59
C TYR A 169 3.37 -15.59 -16.13
N TRP A 170 2.34 -15.03 -15.51
CA TRP A 170 2.02 -15.32 -14.11
C TRP A 170 1.72 -16.80 -13.88
N LYS A 171 0.92 -17.41 -14.76
CA LYS A 171 0.61 -18.84 -14.69
C LYS A 171 1.86 -19.72 -14.84
N LYS A 172 2.76 -19.36 -15.74
CA LYS A 172 4.03 -20.07 -15.93
C LYS A 172 4.93 -19.93 -14.71
N LEU A 173 5.03 -18.72 -14.14
CA LEU A 173 5.81 -18.49 -12.92
C LEU A 173 5.25 -19.29 -11.74
N ILE A 174 3.94 -19.24 -11.51
CA ILE A 174 3.27 -20.02 -10.45
C ILE A 174 3.58 -21.52 -10.64
N LYS A 175 3.43 -22.04 -11.85
CA LYS A 175 3.75 -23.45 -12.13
C LYS A 175 5.20 -23.80 -11.78
N ILE A 176 6.16 -22.98 -12.17
CA ILE A 176 7.59 -23.21 -11.85
C ILE A 176 7.81 -23.26 -10.33
N LEU A 177 7.18 -22.36 -9.57
CA LEU A 177 7.29 -22.34 -8.11
C LEU A 177 6.64 -23.58 -7.48
N GLU A 178 5.47 -23.97 -7.96
CA GLU A 178 4.77 -25.17 -7.49
C GLU A 178 5.51 -26.47 -7.82
N ASP A 179 6.15 -26.57 -8.98
CA ASP A 179 6.98 -27.70 -9.39
C ASP A 179 8.24 -27.84 -8.49
N GLN A 180 8.73 -26.72 -7.95
CA GLN A 180 9.78 -26.66 -6.94
C GLN A 180 9.26 -26.88 -5.51
N ASN A 181 7.98 -27.22 -5.35
CA ASN A 181 7.28 -27.38 -4.09
C ASN A 181 7.30 -26.12 -3.18
N ILE A 182 7.31 -24.94 -3.79
CA ILE A 182 7.25 -23.66 -3.09
C ILE A 182 5.78 -23.26 -2.94
N LYS A 183 5.38 -22.96 -1.71
CA LYS A 183 4.07 -22.39 -1.41
C LYS A 183 4.00 -20.95 -1.96
N VAL A 184 2.86 -20.58 -2.55
CA VAL A 184 2.65 -19.26 -3.16
C VAL A 184 1.39 -18.62 -2.60
N PHE A 185 1.49 -17.34 -2.25
CA PHE A 185 0.35 -16.48 -1.97
C PHE A 185 0.21 -15.43 -3.08
N VAL A 186 -1.01 -15.26 -3.57
CA VAL A 186 -1.32 -14.30 -4.63
C VAL A 186 -2.24 -13.22 -4.08
N PHE A 187 -1.91 -11.96 -4.36
CA PHE A 187 -2.74 -10.80 -4.05
C PHE A 187 -2.85 -9.86 -5.26
N GLY A 188 -4.01 -9.24 -5.43
CA GLY A 188 -4.32 -8.27 -6.48
C GLY A 188 -5.81 -8.31 -6.81
N LYS A 189 -6.29 -7.28 -7.49
CA LYS A 189 -7.68 -7.24 -7.95
C LYS A 189 -7.88 -8.28 -9.07
N GLU A 190 -8.98 -9.05 -8.98
CA GLU A 190 -9.35 -10.03 -10.00
C GLU A 190 -8.27 -11.12 -10.23
N THR A 191 -7.59 -11.53 -9.16
CA THR A 191 -6.51 -12.52 -9.24
C THR A 191 -6.85 -13.87 -8.59
N GLU A 192 -8.10 -14.08 -8.18
CA GLU A 192 -8.61 -15.36 -7.64
C GLU A 192 -8.41 -16.53 -8.61
N GLU A 193 -8.42 -16.26 -9.91
CA GLU A 193 -8.22 -17.25 -10.96
C GLU A 193 -6.82 -17.88 -10.98
N TYR A 194 -5.85 -17.30 -10.27
CA TYR A 194 -4.51 -17.85 -10.12
C TYR A 194 -4.41 -18.82 -8.94
N ALA A 195 -5.45 -18.94 -8.11
CA ALA A 195 -5.47 -19.89 -7.01
C ALA A 195 -5.48 -21.32 -7.54
N THR A 196 -4.71 -22.19 -6.90
CA THR A 196 -4.59 -23.62 -7.19
C THR A 196 -4.62 -24.41 -5.87
N LYS A 197 -4.28 -25.71 -5.90
CA LYS A 197 -4.11 -26.49 -4.66
C LYS A 197 -2.91 -26.07 -3.82
N LYS A 198 -1.89 -25.43 -4.42
CA LYS A 198 -0.65 -24.99 -3.75
C LYS A 198 -0.52 -23.47 -3.67
N THR A 199 -1.30 -22.75 -4.49
CA THR A 199 -1.32 -21.30 -4.54
C THR A 199 -2.60 -20.78 -3.92
N GLU A 200 -2.49 -19.98 -2.86
CA GLU A 200 -3.62 -19.40 -2.16
C GLU A 200 -3.81 -17.93 -2.55
N TYR A 201 -5.07 -17.55 -2.75
CA TYR A 201 -5.46 -16.15 -2.93
C TYR A 201 -5.64 -15.44 -1.59
N VAL A 202 -5.04 -14.27 -1.44
CA VAL A 202 -5.18 -13.43 -0.24
C VAL A 202 -6.36 -12.49 -0.43
N LYS A 203 -7.36 -12.60 0.42
CA LYS A 203 -8.69 -11.99 0.24
C LYS A 203 -8.74 -10.49 0.44
N ASN A 204 -7.91 -9.96 1.34
CA ASN A 204 -7.98 -8.55 1.73
C ASN A 204 -6.60 -7.97 2.02
N PHE A 205 -6.55 -6.64 2.11
CA PHE A 205 -5.30 -5.90 2.27
C PHE A 205 -4.64 -6.13 3.65
N ARG A 206 -5.42 -6.28 4.72
CA ARG A 206 -4.89 -6.55 6.07
C ARG A 206 -4.15 -7.89 6.10
N ASP A 207 -4.76 -8.93 5.53
CA ASP A 207 -4.12 -10.24 5.43
C ASP A 207 -2.87 -10.19 4.57
N TRP A 208 -2.90 -9.44 3.48
CA TRP A 208 -1.71 -9.20 2.65
C TRP A 208 -0.57 -8.58 3.47
N CYS A 209 -0.81 -7.50 4.22
CA CYS A 209 0.17 -6.91 5.11
C CYS A 209 0.73 -7.94 6.11
N SER A 210 -0.15 -8.77 6.68
CA SER A 210 0.23 -9.79 7.66
C SER A 210 1.06 -10.91 7.06
N ILE A 211 0.71 -11.37 5.85
CA ILE A 211 1.44 -12.41 5.12
C ILE A 211 2.82 -11.91 4.70
N VAL A 212 2.94 -10.70 4.14
CA VAL A 212 4.25 -10.16 3.72
C VAL A 212 5.17 -9.88 4.91
N ASN A 213 4.63 -9.60 6.09
CA ASN A 213 5.40 -9.43 7.33
C ASN A 213 5.79 -10.75 7.99
N HIS A 214 5.23 -11.88 7.57
CA HIS A 214 5.47 -13.15 8.22
C HIS A 214 6.91 -13.64 8.01
N SER A 215 7.55 -14.19 9.05
CA SER A 215 8.96 -14.65 9.01
C SER A 215 9.24 -15.72 7.95
N ASN A 216 8.21 -16.46 7.54
CA ASN A 216 8.29 -17.46 6.47
C ASN A 216 8.12 -16.87 5.06
N CYS A 217 7.73 -15.60 4.91
CA CYS A 217 7.77 -14.90 3.64
C CYS A 217 9.23 -14.71 3.21
N LYS A 218 9.64 -15.33 2.11
CA LYS A 218 11.03 -15.27 1.65
C LYS A 218 11.24 -14.30 0.50
N GLN A 219 10.17 -13.99 -0.24
CA GLN A 219 10.28 -13.13 -1.39
C GLN A 219 8.92 -12.60 -1.79
N ILE A 220 8.91 -11.40 -2.33
CA ILE A 220 7.74 -10.82 -2.97
C ILE A 220 8.12 -10.52 -4.42
N ILE A 221 7.36 -11.04 -5.35
CA ILE A 221 7.54 -10.80 -6.78
C ILE A 221 6.37 -9.95 -7.26
N SER A 222 6.66 -8.84 -7.90
CA SER A 222 5.66 -7.91 -8.37
C SER A 222 6.13 -7.13 -9.58
N THR A 223 5.21 -6.47 -10.24
CA THR A 223 5.52 -5.33 -11.10
C THR A 223 5.53 -4.04 -10.25
N ILE A 224 5.95 -2.92 -10.83
CA ILE A 224 5.90 -1.62 -10.13
C ILE A 224 4.44 -1.24 -9.87
N THR A 225 4.02 -1.38 -8.61
CA THR A 225 2.67 -1.07 -8.15
C THR A 225 2.66 -0.70 -6.68
N GLY A 226 1.67 0.13 -6.28
CA GLY A 226 1.52 0.57 -4.90
C GLY A 226 1.36 -0.55 -3.86
N GLY A 227 0.88 -1.72 -4.26
CA GLY A 227 0.70 -2.87 -3.37
C GLY A 227 2.01 -3.49 -2.84
N VAL A 228 3.19 -3.11 -3.35
CA VAL A 228 4.47 -3.54 -2.79
C VAL A 228 4.87 -2.76 -1.54
N TYR A 229 4.32 -1.55 -1.33
CA TYR A 229 4.71 -0.71 -0.20
C TYR A 229 4.46 -1.33 1.18
N PRO A 230 3.43 -2.17 1.43
CA PRO A 230 3.32 -2.91 2.67
C PRO A 230 4.56 -3.73 3.02
N ALA A 231 5.21 -4.31 2.02
CA ALA A 231 6.43 -5.07 2.23
C ALA A 231 7.59 -4.19 2.73
N PHE A 232 7.72 -2.97 2.21
CA PHE A 232 8.71 -2.01 2.71
C PHE A 232 8.42 -1.59 4.15
N ILE A 233 7.15 -1.27 4.44
CA ILE A 233 6.71 -0.85 5.77
C ILE A 233 6.84 -2.01 6.77
N CYS A 234 6.52 -3.23 6.37
CA CYS A 234 6.59 -4.43 7.20
C CYS A 234 8.00 -5.01 7.35
N GLY A 235 9.03 -4.39 6.76
CA GLY A 235 10.43 -4.79 6.96
C GLY A 235 10.81 -6.11 6.32
N THR A 236 10.17 -6.49 5.22
CA THR A 236 10.54 -7.66 4.43
C THR A 236 11.93 -7.47 3.84
N ASP A 237 12.84 -8.39 4.12
CA ASP A 237 14.26 -8.26 3.77
C ASP A 237 14.55 -8.39 2.27
N LYS A 238 13.61 -8.94 1.49
CA LYS A 238 13.82 -9.13 0.04
C LYS A 238 12.53 -8.92 -0.73
N ILE A 239 12.57 -7.97 -1.66
CA ILE A 239 11.52 -7.75 -2.65
C ILE A 239 12.15 -7.88 -4.03
N ASN A 240 11.65 -8.82 -4.84
CA ASN A 240 11.94 -8.84 -6.25
C ASN A 240 10.83 -8.10 -6.99
N LEU A 241 11.16 -6.95 -7.54
CA LEU A 241 10.30 -6.25 -8.47
C LEU A 241 10.60 -6.75 -9.88
N VAL A 242 9.59 -7.29 -10.53
CA VAL A 242 9.67 -7.66 -11.94
C VAL A 242 9.27 -6.44 -12.76
N ILE A 243 10.23 -5.89 -13.51
CA ILE A 243 10.03 -4.71 -14.35
C ILE A 243 9.82 -5.15 -15.78
N ILE A 244 8.74 -4.66 -16.38
CA ILE A 244 8.49 -4.84 -17.80
C ILE A 244 9.30 -3.82 -18.58
N ASP A 245 10.23 -4.31 -19.38
CA ASP A 245 10.77 -3.75 -20.59
C ASP A 245 11.68 -2.53 -20.59
N ASN A 246 11.87 -1.75 -19.51
CA ASN A 246 12.85 -0.67 -19.55
C ASN A 246 13.18 -0.09 -18.19
N LEU A 247 14.43 -0.13 -17.78
CA LEU A 247 14.94 0.62 -16.63
C LEU A 247 14.61 2.12 -16.71
N ASN A 248 14.36 2.66 -17.90
CA ASN A 248 13.93 4.05 -18.08
C ASN A 248 12.51 4.28 -17.57
N LEU A 249 11.59 3.30 -17.69
CA LEU A 249 10.26 3.40 -17.09
C LEU A 249 10.33 3.49 -15.56
N VAL A 250 11.29 2.80 -14.94
CA VAL A 250 11.51 2.88 -13.50
C VAL A 250 11.83 4.31 -13.09
N LYS A 251 12.73 4.97 -13.82
CA LYS A 251 13.12 6.36 -13.58
C LYS A 251 11.99 7.34 -13.88
N GLU A 252 11.29 7.13 -14.99
CA GLU A 252 10.15 7.96 -15.41
C GLU A 252 9.03 7.96 -14.37
N TYR A 253 8.79 6.83 -13.73
CA TYR A 253 7.81 6.70 -12.62
C TYR A 253 8.39 7.05 -11.24
N GLY A 254 9.58 7.63 -11.18
CA GLY A 254 10.19 8.06 -9.92
C GLY A 254 10.80 6.94 -9.09
N TYR A 255 11.09 5.80 -9.71
CA TYR A 255 11.78 4.67 -9.06
C TYR A 255 13.21 4.57 -9.58
N ASP A 256 14.12 5.40 -9.07
CA ASP A 256 15.55 5.21 -9.38
C ASP A 256 16.09 4.07 -8.49
N PRO A 257 16.61 2.97 -9.09
CA PRO A 257 17.19 1.86 -8.31
C PRO A 257 18.27 2.28 -7.33
N SER A 258 19.01 3.36 -7.64
CA SER A 258 20.04 3.88 -6.75
C SER A 258 19.54 4.48 -5.44
N TRP A 259 18.24 4.75 -5.34
CA TRP A 259 17.63 5.30 -4.12
C TRP A 259 17.21 4.24 -3.12
N TYR A 260 17.19 2.98 -3.55
CA TYR A 260 16.65 1.88 -2.76
C TYR A 260 17.72 1.12 -2.02
N ASN A 261 17.33 0.55 -0.88
CA ASN A 261 18.14 -0.39 -0.12
C ASN A 261 18.44 -1.64 -0.96
N ASP A 262 19.49 -2.36 -0.58
CA ASP A 262 19.89 -3.65 -1.18
C ASP A 262 18.79 -4.75 -1.08
N CYS A 263 17.70 -4.47 -0.35
CA CYS A 263 16.57 -5.39 -0.24
C CYS A 263 15.70 -5.45 -1.50
N ILE A 264 15.86 -4.51 -2.46
CA ILE A 264 15.08 -4.49 -3.69
C ILE A 264 15.92 -4.97 -4.85
N ASN A 265 15.50 -6.07 -5.45
CA ASN A 265 16.11 -6.62 -6.64
C ASN A 265 15.24 -6.29 -7.87
N PHE A 266 15.76 -5.45 -8.74
CA PHE A 266 15.11 -5.17 -10.01
C PHE A 266 15.50 -6.22 -11.04
N THR A 267 14.51 -6.97 -11.54
CA THR A 267 14.71 -7.95 -12.61
C THR A 267 14.04 -7.45 -13.88
N ASN A 268 14.84 -7.22 -14.91
CA ASN A 268 14.31 -6.84 -16.23
C ASN A 268 13.77 -8.08 -16.93
N VAL A 269 12.49 -8.06 -17.29
CA VAL A 269 11.86 -9.13 -18.05
C VAL A 269 11.76 -8.71 -19.49
N ASN A 270 12.58 -9.33 -20.33
CA ASN A 270 12.46 -9.14 -21.77
C ASN A 270 11.17 -9.81 -22.27
N LYS A 271 10.24 -9.04 -22.82
CA LYS A 271 8.96 -9.52 -23.34
C LYS A 271 9.11 -10.60 -24.42
N ASN A 272 10.28 -10.70 -25.03
CA ASN A 272 10.56 -11.66 -26.11
C ASN A 272 11.02 -13.05 -25.60
N ILE A 273 11.10 -13.25 -24.27
CA ILE A 273 11.55 -14.52 -23.68
C ILE A 273 10.36 -15.35 -23.12
N ILE A 274 9.14 -14.89 -23.34
CA ILE A 274 7.92 -15.58 -22.86
C ILE A 274 7.19 -16.23 -24.01
#